data_54a01df480606c6923cc4dead662c6cf
#
_entry.id   54a01df480606c6923cc4dead662c6cf
#
_cell.length_a   1.000
_cell.length_b   1.000
_cell.length_c   1.000
_cell.angle_alpha   90.00
_cell.angle_beta   90.00
_cell.angle_gamma   90.00
#
_symmetry.space_group_name_H-M   'P 1'
#
loop_
_entity.id
_entity.type
_entity.pdbx_description
1 polymer ?
#
loop_
_entity_poly.entity_id
_entity_poly.type
_entity_poly.pdbx_seq_one_letter_code
_entity_poly.pdbx_strand_id
1 'polypeptide(L)'
;MVHQSANSTAADAGLAARPSTRPSTRPSLTLTRRLRARPEKVYAAWTEPENLVQWFGPGQVKPGTARAELDVRVGGRYRISFTGANGEHHEVGGVYREVVPNEKLVFSWAWHSTPERESLVTITIKPEAGGTLLTFHHAQFVDETARDNHQRGWTEFLGNLESFVNA
;
A
#
# COMPACT_ATOMS: atom_id res chain seq x y z
N MET A 1 16.12 -32.26 -29.91
CA MET A 1 16.10 -31.76 -29.34
C MET A 1 15.76 -31.17 -28.90
N VAL A 2 15.61 -31.01 -28.92
CA VAL A 2 15.46 -30.34 -28.16
C VAL A 2 15.02 -29.74 -27.71
N HIS A 3 14.80 -29.54 -27.82
CA HIS A 3 14.48 -28.87 -27.09
C HIS A 3 14.11 -28.20 -26.78
N GLN A 4 13.91 -28.21 -26.75
CA GLN A 4 13.68 -27.54 -26.22
C GLN A 4 13.37 -26.86 -25.82
N SER A 5 13.44 -27.08 -26.09
CA SER A 5 13.34 -26.42 -25.46
C SER A 5 12.98 -25.75 -25.04
N ALA A 6 13.05 -25.86 -25.21
CA ALA A 6 13.05 -25.25 -24.55
C ALA A 6 12.73 -24.57 -24.19
N ASN A 7 12.72 -24.81 -24.21
CA ASN A 7 12.72 -24.16 -23.52
C ASN A 7 12.39 -23.47 -23.18
N SER A 8 12.35 -23.67 -23.35
CA SER A 8 12.37 -23.01 -22.74
C SER A 8 12.06 -22.40 -22.27
N THR A 9 12.07 -22.50 -22.21
CA THR A 9 12.06 -21.79 -21.43
C THR A 9 11.82 -21.09 -20.97
N ALA A 10 11.81 -21.24 -21.10
CA ALA A 10 11.92 -20.44 -20.30
C ALA A 10 11.61 -19.78 -19.98
N ALA A 11 11.45 -19.95 -20.08
CA ALA A 11 11.47 -19.21 -19.43
C ALA A 11 11.19 -18.75 -19.06
N ASP A 12 11.06 -18.93 -19.07
CA ASP A 12 11.09 -18.31 -18.38
C ASP A 12 11.07 -17.88 -17.86
N ALA A 13 11.08 -18.18 -18.02
CA ALA A 13 11.37 -17.58 -17.26
C ALA A 13 11.26 -17.06 -16.83
N GLY A 14 11.01 -17.07 -16.84
CA GLY A 14 11.25 -16.36 -16.21
C GLY A 14 10.81 -15.87 -16.03
N LEU A 15 10.61 -16.09 -15.92
CA LEU A 15 10.40 -15.43 -15.55
C LEU A 15 10.15 -14.97 -15.10
N ALA A 16 10.08 -15.12 -15.15
CA ALA A 16 10.05 -14.48 -14.63
C ALA A 16 9.87 -14.00 -14.34
N ALA A 17 9.84 -14.02 -14.28
CA ALA A 17 9.91 -13.35 -13.96
C ALA A 17 9.78 -12.82 -13.97
N ARG A 18 9.85 -12.93 -13.95
CA ARG A 18 9.79 -12.14 -14.23
C ARG A 18 9.21 -11.51 -14.10
N PRO A 19 9.92 -11.16 -13.29
CA PRO A 19 8.97 -10.29 -13.24
C PRO A 19 8.22 -10.28 -14.30
N SER A 20 7.67 -10.55 -14.13
CA SER A 20 6.94 -10.47 -15.27
C SER A 20 7.05 -9.16 -15.99
N THR A 21 7.46 -9.21 -17.20
CA THR A 21 7.42 -8.04 -18.03
C THR A 21 6.03 -7.82 -18.61
N ARG A 22 5.16 -8.79 -18.44
CA ARG A 22 3.80 -8.71 -18.91
C ARG A 22 2.93 -7.99 -17.90
N PRO A 23 2.05 -7.06 -18.31
CA PRO A 23 1.14 -6.42 -17.37
C PRO A 23 0.26 -7.44 -16.67
N SER A 24 -0.02 -7.19 -15.41
CA SER A 24 -0.95 -8.01 -14.67
C SER A 24 -2.35 -7.86 -15.25
N THR A 25 -3.10 -8.96 -15.33
CA THR A 25 -4.50 -8.93 -15.71
C THR A 25 -5.40 -8.59 -14.55
N ARG A 26 -4.86 -8.56 -13.33
CA ARG A 26 -5.64 -8.23 -12.15
C ARG A 26 -5.86 -6.73 -12.05
N PRO A 27 -7.03 -6.32 -11.56
CA PRO A 27 -7.32 -4.89 -11.41
C PRO A 27 -6.36 -4.19 -10.47
N SER A 28 -6.15 -2.92 -10.72
CA SER A 28 -5.32 -2.05 -9.89
C SER A 28 -5.91 -0.64 -9.86
N LEU A 29 -5.36 0.19 -8.96
CA LEU A 29 -5.73 1.59 -8.90
C LEU A 29 -4.48 2.43 -8.66
N THR A 30 -4.52 3.67 -9.10
CA THR A 30 -3.43 4.63 -8.88
C THR A 30 -4.05 5.96 -8.50
N LEU A 31 -3.56 6.53 -7.41
CA LEU A 31 -3.99 7.85 -6.94
C LEU A 31 -2.75 8.70 -6.72
N THR A 32 -2.83 9.98 -7.07
CA THR A 32 -1.73 10.91 -6.86
C THR A 32 -2.20 12.07 -6.00
N ARG A 33 -1.30 12.60 -5.18
CA ARG A 33 -1.60 13.76 -4.32
C ARG A 33 -0.39 14.67 -4.27
N ARG A 34 -0.64 15.97 -4.38
CA ARG A 34 0.41 16.98 -4.17
C ARG A 34 0.26 17.48 -2.75
N LEU A 35 1.32 17.25 -1.96
CA LEU A 35 1.31 17.56 -0.53
C LEU A 35 2.26 18.71 -0.26
N ARG A 36 1.89 19.58 0.68
CA ARG A 36 2.74 20.73 1.01
C ARG A 36 3.81 20.41 2.04
N ALA A 37 3.91 19.16 2.43
CA ALA A 37 4.90 18.70 3.38
C ALA A 37 6.12 18.15 2.65
N ARG A 38 7.29 18.21 3.31
CA ARG A 38 8.51 17.65 2.75
C ARG A 38 8.44 16.13 2.71
N PRO A 39 9.22 15.47 1.82
CA PRO A 39 9.22 14.02 1.72
C PRO A 39 9.43 13.29 3.03
N GLU A 40 10.30 13.81 3.91
CA GLU A 40 10.56 13.20 5.21
C GLU A 40 9.31 13.15 6.07
N LYS A 41 8.52 14.22 6.05
CA LYS A 41 7.29 14.25 6.85
C LYS A 41 6.24 13.30 6.28
N VAL A 42 6.17 13.21 4.95
CA VAL A 42 5.25 12.29 4.29
C VAL A 42 5.65 10.85 4.60
N TYR A 43 6.94 10.53 4.49
CA TYR A 43 7.44 9.19 4.80
C TYR A 43 7.15 8.83 6.27
N ALA A 44 7.37 9.77 7.19
CA ALA A 44 7.10 9.52 8.61
C ALA A 44 5.62 9.25 8.86
N ALA A 45 4.73 9.86 8.09
CA ALA A 45 3.28 9.62 8.22
C ALA A 45 2.93 8.17 7.93
N TRP A 46 3.69 7.49 7.07
CA TRP A 46 3.46 6.09 6.70
C TRP A 46 4.23 5.11 7.56
N THR A 47 5.31 5.54 8.22
CA THR A 47 6.25 4.62 8.85
C THR A 47 6.32 4.72 10.36
N GLU A 48 5.73 5.74 10.96
CA GLU A 48 5.69 5.88 12.42
C GLU A 48 4.27 5.60 12.90
N PRO A 49 4.10 4.60 13.79
CA PRO A 49 2.76 4.17 14.22
C PRO A 49 1.91 5.30 14.77
N GLU A 50 2.49 6.17 15.58
CA GLU A 50 1.75 7.28 16.18
C GLU A 50 1.26 8.29 15.15
N ASN A 51 1.96 8.41 14.01
CA ASN A 51 1.52 9.26 12.92
C ASN A 51 0.47 8.57 12.06
N LEU A 52 0.68 7.32 11.75
CA LEU A 52 -0.22 6.58 10.86
C LEU A 52 -1.63 6.52 11.41
N VAL A 53 -1.80 6.30 12.71
CA VAL A 53 -3.13 6.21 13.33
C VAL A 53 -3.86 7.54 13.34
N GLN A 54 -3.18 8.67 13.08
CA GLN A 54 -3.82 9.97 13.05
C GLN A 54 -4.64 10.19 11.78
N TRP A 55 -4.27 9.56 10.67
CA TRP A 55 -4.96 9.78 9.41
C TRP A 55 -5.60 8.52 8.83
N PHE A 56 -5.17 7.36 9.27
CA PHE A 56 -5.68 6.09 8.72
C PHE A 56 -7.10 5.87 9.23
N GLY A 57 -8.06 6.11 8.37
CA GLY A 57 -9.45 5.79 8.57
C GLY A 57 -10.33 6.71 9.42
N PRO A 58 -9.93 7.97 9.76
CA PRO A 58 -10.84 8.83 10.53
C PRO A 58 -12.17 9.00 9.80
N GLY A 59 -13.24 9.04 10.58
CA GLY A 59 -14.58 9.12 10.01
C GLY A 59 -15.20 7.76 9.80
N GLN A 60 -14.39 6.78 9.43
CA GLN A 60 -14.82 5.39 9.31
C GLN A 60 -14.39 4.59 10.54
N VAL A 61 -13.57 5.17 11.39
CA VAL A 61 -12.95 4.51 12.53
C VAL A 61 -13.47 5.13 13.83
N LYS A 62 -13.87 4.27 14.75
CA LYS A 62 -14.28 4.73 16.08
C LYS A 62 -13.08 5.37 16.78
N PRO A 63 -13.23 6.59 17.32
CA PRO A 63 -12.09 7.30 17.92
C PRO A 63 -11.37 6.47 18.97
N GLY A 64 -10.04 6.53 18.96
CA GLY A 64 -9.21 5.87 19.96
C GLY A 64 -9.01 4.39 19.76
N THR A 65 -9.52 3.80 18.68
CA THR A 65 -9.41 2.36 18.45
C THR A 65 -8.30 1.98 17.48
N ALA A 66 -7.75 2.94 16.72
CA ALA A 66 -6.72 2.60 15.73
C ALA A 66 -5.41 2.22 16.42
N ARG A 67 -4.78 1.16 15.94
CA ARG A 67 -3.50 0.66 16.43
C ARG A 67 -2.64 0.28 15.23
N ALA A 68 -1.34 0.53 15.33
CA ALA A 68 -0.41 0.17 14.27
C ALA A 68 0.87 -0.38 14.89
N GLU A 69 1.34 -1.50 14.33
CA GLU A 69 2.63 -2.09 14.66
C GLU A 69 3.39 -2.21 13.36
N LEU A 70 4.54 -1.53 13.26
CA LEU A 70 5.27 -1.43 12.01
C LEU A 70 6.74 -1.79 12.24
N ASP A 71 7.24 -2.79 11.50
CA ASP A 71 8.65 -3.13 11.48
C ASP A 71 9.18 -2.77 10.10
N VAL A 72 9.56 -1.50 9.93
CA VAL A 72 9.82 -0.91 8.62
C VAL A 72 11.21 -1.29 8.13
N ARG A 73 11.29 -2.47 7.53
CA ARG A 73 12.50 -2.98 6.87
C ARG A 73 12.06 -4.07 5.92
N VAL A 74 12.88 -4.36 4.92
CA VAL A 74 12.56 -5.44 3.98
C VAL A 74 12.41 -6.74 4.77
N GLY A 75 11.28 -7.42 4.56
CA GLY A 75 10.95 -8.63 5.30
C GLY A 75 10.27 -8.39 6.64
N GLY A 76 10.20 -7.14 7.11
CA GLY A 76 9.50 -6.81 8.33
C GLY A 76 7.99 -6.86 8.12
N ARG A 77 7.26 -7.10 9.20
CA ARG A 77 5.80 -7.20 9.14
C ARG A 77 5.15 -5.94 9.68
N TYR A 78 3.95 -5.68 9.22
CA TYR A 78 3.14 -4.62 9.81
C TYR A 78 1.73 -5.12 10.06
N ARG A 79 1.05 -4.46 10.99
CA ARG A 79 -0.34 -4.76 11.32
C ARG A 79 -1.03 -3.48 11.74
N ILE A 80 -2.18 -3.21 11.16
CA ILE A 80 -3.01 -2.07 11.50
C ILE A 80 -4.40 -2.59 11.85
N SER A 81 -4.93 -2.17 12.99
CA SER A 81 -6.27 -2.59 13.41
C SER A 81 -7.07 -1.39 13.87
N PHE A 82 -8.38 -1.48 13.74
CA PHE A 82 -9.29 -0.44 14.17
C PHE A 82 -10.70 -1.01 14.29
N THR A 83 -11.54 -0.29 15.04
CA THR A 83 -12.98 -0.61 15.13
C THR A 83 -13.70 0.42 14.27
N GLY A 84 -14.54 -0.07 13.35
CA GLY A 84 -15.34 0.80 12.50
C GLY A 84 -16.45 1.48 13.28
N ALA A 85 -17.05 2.50 12.66
CA ALA A 85 -18.13 3.26 13.28
C ALA A 85 -19.30 2.36 13.64
N ASN A 86 -19.48 1.25 12.92
CA ASN A 86 -20.55 0.28 13.19
C ASN A 86 -20.20 -0.73 14.28
N GLY A 87 -19.03 -0.61 14.90
CA GLY A 87 -18.59 -1.50 15.95
C GLY A 87 -17.84 -2.73 15.49
N GLU A 88 -17.65 -2.89 14.16
CA GLU A 88 -16.91 -4.04 13.63
C GLU A 88 -15.41 -3.82 13.75
N HIS A 89 -14.70 -4.87 14.17
CA HIS A 89 -13.23 -4.81 14.26
C HIS A 89 -12.61 -5.23 12.94
N HIS A 90 -11.62 -4.45 12.49
CA HIS A 90 -10.90 -4.71 11.25
C HIS A 90 -9.41 -4.75 11.50
N GLU A 91 -8.75 -5.64 10.80
CA GLU A 91 -7.29 -5.75 10.90
C GLU A 91 -6.73 -6.04 9.52
N VAL A 92 -5.66 -5.33 9.15
CA VAL A 92 -4.96 -5.52 7.88
C VAL A 92 -3.47 -5.62 8.17
N GLY A 93 -2.76 -6.36 7.34
CA GLY A 93 -1.32 -6.48 7.52
C GLY A 93 -0.62 -7.02 6.30
N GLY A 94 0.68 -7.16 6.43
CA GLY A 94 1.51 -7.67 5.37
C GLY A 94 2.99 -7.60 5.70
N VAL A 95 3.79 -7.64 4.64
CA VAL A 95 5.26 -7.67 4.74
C VAL A 95 5.81 -6.58 3.83
N TYR A 96 6.79 -5.83 4.32
CA TYR A 96 7.51 -4.86 3.50
C TYR A 96 8.41 -5.58 2.50
N ARG A 97 8.26 -5.24 1.23
CA ARG A 97 9.05 -5.83 0.14
C ARG A 97 10.17 -4.92 -0.30
N GLU A 98 9.98 -3.61 -0.19
CA GLU A 98 10.99 -2.63 -0.56
C GLU A 98 10.85 -1.43 0.37
N VAL A 99 11.96 -0.93 0.88
CA VAL A 99 11.98 0.23 1.77
C VAL A 99 13.12 1.13 1.34
N VAL A 100 12.79 2.30 0.78
CA VAL A 100 13.78 3.33 0.45
C VAL A 100 13.37 4.57 1.23
N PRO A 101 14.08 4.91 2.30
CA PRO A 101 13.68 6.01 3.18
C PRO A 101 13.42 7.30 2.40
N ASN A 102 12.28 7.91 2.69
CA ASN A 102 11.82 9.18 2.11
C ASN A 102 11.51 9.11 0.63
N GLU A 103 11.54 7.92 0.00
CA GLU A 103 11.34 7.78 -1.44
C GLU A 103 10.31 6.73 -1.83
N LYS A 104 10.30 5.57 -1.16
CA LYS A 104 9.48 4.47 -1.66
C LYS A 104 9.21 3.42 -0.60
N LEU A 105 7.97 2.91 -0.60
CA LEU A 105 7.59 1.74 0.18
C LEU A 105 6.82 0.80 -0.72
N VAL A 106 7.13 -0.49 -0.65
CA VAL A 106 6.34 -1.54 -1.28
C VAL A 106 6.00 -2.56 -0.20
N PHE A 107 4.71 -2.87 -0.04
CA PHE A 107 4.31 -3.85 0.96
C PHE A 107 3.08 -4.63 0.51
N SER A 108 2.99 -5.87 0.95
CA SER A 108 1.82 -6.68 0.68
C SER A 108 0.67 -6.21 1.59
N TRP A 109 -0.55 -6.54 1.18
CA TRP A 109 -1.75 -6.05 1.85
C TRP A 109 -2.80 -7.14 1.84
N ALA A 110 -3.25 -7.54 3.01
CA ALA A 110 -4.35 -8.50 3.12
C ALA A 110 -5.12 -8.24 4.39
N TRP A 111 -6.45 -8.19 4.26
CA TRP A 111 -7.31 -8.10 5.42
C TRP A 111 -7.29 -9.43 6.16
N HIS A 112 -7.30 -9.37 7.48
CA HIS A 112 -7.26 -10.57 8.31
C HIS A 112 -8.43 -11.52 8.00
N SER A 113 -9.58 -10.96 7.62
CA SER A 113 -10.77 -11.76 7.29
C SER A 113 -10.66 -12.49 5.95
N THR A 114 -9.77 -12.04 5.06
CA THR A 114 -9.58 -12.66 3.74
C THR A 114 -8.08 -12.74 3.41
N PRO A 115 -7.31 -13.52 4.19
CA PRO A 115 -5.86 -13.55 4.01
C PRO A 115 -5.43 -14.11 2.66
N GLU A 116 -6.28 -14.87 1.99
CA GLU A 116 -5.99 -15.41 0.67
C GLU A 116 -6.05 -14.34 -0.43
N ARG A 117 -6.58 -13.15 -0.13
CA ARG A 117 -6.71 -12.07 -1.12
C ARG A 117 -5.57 -11.06 -1.00
N GLU A 118 -4.35 -11.58 -0.95
CA GLU A 118 -3.18 -10.71 -0.84
C GLU A 118 -3.03 -9.85 -2.08
N SER A 119 -2.73 -8.57 -1.86
CA SER A 119 -2.49 -7.61 -2.92
C SER A 119 -1.21 -6.83 -2.60
N LEU A 120 -0.85 -5.85 -3.44
CA LEU A 120 0.43 -5.18 -3.31
C LEU A 120 0.26 -3.67 -3.42
N VAL A 121 0.80 -2.96 -2.43
CA VAL A 121 0.78 -1.49 -2.38
C VAL A 121 2.17 -0.96 -2.66
N THR A 122 2.27 0.03 -3.55
CA THR A 122 3.50 0.76 -3.83
C THR A 122 3.26 2.24 -3.61
N ILE A 123 4.09 2.84 -2.77
CA ILE A 123 4.03 4.27 -2.48
C ILE A 123 5.34 4.89 -2.94
N THR A 124 5.24 5.91 -3.81
CA THR A 124 6.39 6.65 -4.31
C THR A 124 6.29 8.08 -3.83
N ILE A 125 7.36 8.60 -3.28
CA ILE A 125 7.46 9.93 -2.68
C ILE A 125 8.53 10.69 -3.43
N LYS A 126 8.13 11.78 -4.13
CA LYS A 126 9.07 12.58 -4.92
C LYS A 126 9.03 14.03 -4.47
N PRO A 127 10.21 14.65 -4.27
CA PRO A 127 10.21 16.09 -3.97
C PRO A 127 9.67 16.89 -5.15
N GLU A 128 8.94 17.94 -4.82
CA GLU A 128 8.43 18.91 -5.79
C GLU A 128 8.61 20.29 -5.24
N ALA A 129 8.54 21.30 -6.10
CA ALA A 129 8.56 22.68 -5.64
C ALA A 129 7.39 22.88 -4.66
N GLY A 130 7.70 23.28 -3.44
CA GLY A 130 6.69 23.51 -2.41
C GLY A 130 6.20 22.29 -1.68
N GLY A 131 6.79 21.10 -1.91
CA GLY A 131 6.36 19.93 -1.16
C GLY A 131 6.73 18.61 -1.77
N THR A 132 5.73 17.73 -1.91
CA THR A 132 5.94 16.34 -2.31
C THR A 132 4.85 15.90 -3.28
N LEU A 133 5.24 15.13 -4.28
CA LEU A 133 4.28 14.38 -5.10
C LEU A 133 4.23 12.95 -4.57
N LEU A 134 3.07 12.54 -4.09
CA LEU A 134 2.83 11.19 -3.62
C LEU A 134 2.08 10.42 -4.69
N THR A 135 2.62 9.27 -5.10
CA THR A 135 1.92 8.35 -5.99
C THR A 135 1.62 7.08 -5.20
N PHE A 136 0.35 6.74 -5.14
CA PHE A 136 -0.14 5.56 -4.44
C PHE A 136 -0.68 4.58 -5.47
N HIS A 137 -0.14 3.36 -5.49
CA HIS A 137 -0.55 2.32 -6.42
C HIS A 137 -0.88 1.06 -5.65
N HIS A 138 -2.08 0.52 -5.86
CA HIS A 138 -2.51 -0.71 -5.20
C HIS A 138 -2.93 -1.68 -6.30
N ALA A 139 -2.23 -2.79 -6.40
CA ALA A 139 -2.36 -3.73 -7.51
C ALA A 139 -2.68 -5.12 -7.01
N GLN A 140 -3.00 -6.01 -7.95
CA GLN A 140 -3.23 -7.42 -7.69
C GLN A 140 -4.50 -7.70 -6.90
N PHE A 141 -5.53 -6.88 -7.14
CA PHE A 141 -6.84 -7.15 -6.55
C PHE A 141 -7.45 -8.42 -7.16
N VAL A 142 -8.24 -9.13 -6.36
CA VAL A 142 -8.87 -10.37 -6.80
C VAL A 142 -9.88 -10.13 -7.92
N ASP A 143 -10.58 -8.99 -7.88
CA ASP A 143 -11.55 -8.62 -8.90
C ASP A 143 -11.80 -7.11 -8.86
N GLU A 144 -12.65 -6.63 -9.77
CA GLU A 144 -12.93 -5.21 -9.89
C GLU A 144 -13.73 -4.66 -8.71
N THR A 145 -14.60 -5.49 -8.13
CA THR A 145 -15.35 -5.07 -6.96
C THR A 145 -14.41 -4.77 -5.79
N ALA A 146 -13.42 -5.63 -5.57
CA ALA A 146 -12.43 -5.39 -4.52
C ALA A 146 -11.64 -4.11 -4.80
N ARG A 147 -11.22 -3.90 -6.08
CA ARG A 147 -10.51 -2.69 -6.46
C ARG A 147 -11.35 -1.45 -6.19
N ASP A 148 -12.62 -1.47 -6.59
CA ASP A 148 -13.48 -0.30 -6.44
C ASP A 148 -13.74 0.02 -4.96
N ASN A 149 -13.93 -0.99 -4.13
CA ASN A 149 -14.12 -0.79 -2.70
C ASN A 149 -12.87 -0.15 -2.07
N HIS A 150 -11.69 -0.63 -2.44
CA HIS A 150 -10.45 -0.06 -1.91
C HIS A 150 -10.21 1.34 -2.45
N GLN A 151 -10.60 1.62 -3.70
CA GLN A 151 -10.43 2.96 -4.26
C GLN A 151 -11.24 3.99 -3.47
N ARG A 152 -12.46 3.65 -3.09
CA ARG A 152 -13.28 4.54 -2.25
C ARG A 152 -12.62 4.79 -0.90
N GLY A 153 -12.15 3.73 -0.27
CA GLY A 153 -11.48 3.85 1.03
C GLY A 153 -10.19 4.63 0.95
N TRP A 154 -9.36 4.33 -0.04
CA TRP A 154 -8.07 5.04 -0.19
C TRP A 154 -8.26 6.49 -0.56
N THR A 155 -9.29 6.84 -1.34
CA THR A 155 -9.57 8.23 -1.66
C THR A 155 -9.83 9.03 -0.39
N GLU A 156 -10.60 8.45 0.54
CA GLU A 156 -10.87 9.09 1.82
C GLU A 156 -9.61 9.14 2.69
N PHE A 157 -8.89 8.03 2.79
CA PHE A 157 -7.70 7.94 3.65
C PHE A 157 -6.61 8.90 3.18
N LEU A 158 -6.40 9.01 1.86
CA LEU A 158 -5.40 9.94 1.34
C LEU A 158 -5.81 11.39 1.52
N GLY A 159 -7.10 11.68 1.53
CA GLY A 159 -7.59 13.00 1.91
C GLY A 159 -7.26 13.33 3.35
N ASN A 160 -7.41 12.35 4.24
CA ASN A 160 -7.04 12.52 5.65
C ASN A 160 -5.53 12.69 5.80
N LEU A 161 -4.75 11.93 5.03
CA LEU A 161 -3.29 12.08 5.04
C LEU A 161 -2.89 13.48 4.63
N GLU A 162 -3.51 13.99 3.58
CA GLU A 162 -3.22 15.34 3.10
C GLU A 162 -3.48 16.38 4.20
N SER A 163 -4.62 16.28 4.87
CA SER A 163 -4.95 17.18 5.97
C SER A 163 -3.94 17.09 7.11
N PHE A 164 -3.51 15.87 7.41
CA PHE A 164 -2.57 15.63 8.50
C PHE A 164 -1.19 16.22 8.21
N VAL A 165 -0.64 15.97 7.02
CA VAL A 165 0.72 16.43 6.72
C VAL A 165 0.78 17.91 6.37
N ASN A 166 -0.33 18.48 5.88
CA ASN A 166 -0.39 19.91 5.52
C ASN A 166 -0.68 20.81 6.73
N ALA A 167 -1.01 20.20 7.85
CA ALA A 167 -1.32 20.96 9.07
C ALA A 167 -0.10 21.63 9.67
#